data_8741b1d033fbdd0ff2f12ea0110427fd
#
_entry.id   8741b1d033fbdd0ff2f12ea0110427fd
#
_cell.length_a   1.000
_cell.length_b   1.000
_cell.length_c   1.000
_cell.angle_alpha   90.00
_cell.angle_beta   90.00
_cell.angle_gamma   90.00
#
_symmetry.space_group_name_H-M   'P 1'
#
loop_
_entity.id
_entity.type
_entity.pdbx_description
1 polymer ?
#
loop_
_entity_poly.entity_id
_entity_poly.type
_entity_poly.pdbx_seq_one_letter_code
_entity_poly.pdbx_strand_id
1 'polypeptide(L)'
;EKIKPELVFLDIEMPVMNGFELLEQFEPIPFSVIFTTSYDQYAIKAIRFSALDYLLKPIDPVELVAAIHKVQLQKTHPSAEQFLMLMERIQHKETGFLKIAVPTSEGFELIPADHLIRCEADDNYTHLYLKNKTKIIACRSLKEMEEQLSDFNYFIRVHHSYLVNLNEVSKYIRGEGGYLVMNDGSTVNVSRNRKELLLKKLLPNRE
;
A
#
# COMPACT_ATOMS: atom_id res chain seq x y z
N GLU A 1 -23.09 6.07 31.55
CA GLU A 1 -21.91 5.68 32.37
C GLU A 1 -20.67 5.76 31.45
N LYS A 2 -19.65 6.51 31.88
CA LYS A 2 -18.39 6.55 31.16
C LYS A 2 -17.57 5.32 31.57
N ILE A 3 -17.57 4.29 30.71
CA ILE A 3 -16.68 3.13 30.87
C ILE A 3 -15.25 3.63 30.59
N LYS A 4 -14.32 3.27 31.50
CA LYS A 4 -12.88 3.48 31.28
C LYS A 4 -12.25 2.10 31.04
N PRO A 5 -12.13 1.67 29.78
CA PRO A 5 -11.55 0.36 29.47
C PRO A 5 -10.04 0.39 29.77
N GLU A 6 -9.50 -0.72 30.23
CA GLU A 6 -8.05 -0.93 30.34
C GLU A 6 -7.47 -1.49 29.04
N LEU A 7 -8.29 -2.22 28.28
CA LEU A 7 -7.94 -2.85 27.00
C LEU A 7 -9.08 -2.68 26.00
N VAL A 8 -8.74 -2.35 24.76
CA VAL A 8 -9.66 -2.22 23.63
C VAL A 8 -9.21 -3.12 22.49
N PHE A 9 -10.12 -3.95 22.00
CA PHE A 9 -9.98 -4.63 20.72
C PHE A 9 -10.51 -3.72 19.63
N LEU A 10 -9.65 -3.32 18.72
CA LEU A 10 -9.96 -2.31 17.71
C LEU A 10 -9.82 -2.89 16.31
N ASP A 11 -10.92 -2.91 15.57
CA ASP A 11 -10.86 -3.24 14.14
C ASP A 11 -10.13 -2.12 13.39
N ILE A 12 -9.24 -2.51 12.48
CA ILE A 12 -8.57 -1.55 11.59
C ILE A 12 -9.55 -1.05 10.54
N GLU A 13 -10.37 -1.95 9.97
CA GLU A 13 -11.35 -1.59 8.96
C GLU A 13 -12.71 -1.30 9.56
N MET A 14 -13.02 -0.03 9.73
CA MET A 14 -14.35 0.41 10.14
C MET A 14 -14.92 1.40 9.12
N PRO A 15 -16.26 1.40 8.89
CA PRO A 15 -16.90 2.41 8.06
C PRO A 15 -16.67 3.82 8.61
N VAL A 16 -16.48 4.78 7.73
CA VAL A 16 -16.35 6.23 8.03
C VAL A 16 -14.99 6.64 8.60
N MET A 17 -14.41 5.85 9.52
CA MET A 17 -13.14 6.14 10.19
C MET A 17 -12.43 4.83 10.49
N ASN A 18 -11.17 4.68 10.10
CA ASN A 18 -10.40 3.49 10.42
C ASN A 18 -9.91 3.47 11.87
N GLY A 19 -9.44 2.30 12.35
CA GLY A 19 -9.01 2.14 13.73
C GLY A 19 -7.85 3.04 14.15
N PHE A 20 -6.97 3.41 13.21
CA PHE A 20 -5.86 4.33 13.48
C PHE A 20 -6.35 5.77 13.61
N GLU A 21 -7.20 6.23 12.69
CA GLU A 21 -7.83 7.56 12.76
C GLU A 21 -8.63 7.74 14.05
N LEU A 22 -9.26 6.67 14.54
CA LEU A 22 -9.93 6.70 15.84
C LEU A 22 -8.95 6.94 16.98
N LEU A 23 -7.78 6.27 16.97
CA LEU A 23 -6.77 6.43 18.03
C LEU A 23 -6.14 7.82 18.02
N GLU A 24 -6.04 8.47 16.87
CA GLU A 24 -5.57 9.87 16.76
C GLU A 24 -6.46 10.87 17.51
N GLN A 25 -7.71 10.50 17.82
CA GLN A 25 -8.62 11.36 18.61
C GLN A 25 -8.30 11.36 20.12
N PHE A 26 -7.37 10.49 20.56
CA PHE A 26 -6.97 10.38 21.96
C PHE A 26 -5.55 10.88 22.16
N GLU A 27 -5.37 11.86 23.03
CA GLU A 27 -4.05 12.39 23.39
C GLU A 27 -3.98 12.68 24.90
N PRO A 28 -3.33 11.82 25.71
CA PRO A 28 -2.76 10.49 25.40
C PRO A 28 -3.83 9.40 25.29
N ILE A 29 -3.48 8.25 24.69
CA ILE A 29 -4.34 7.07 24.64
C ILE A 29 -4.38 6.45 26.05
N PRO A 30 -5.55 6.41 26.72
CA PRO A 30 -5.64 6.02 28.13
C PRO A 30 -5.84 4.51 28.37
N PHE A 31 -5.72 3.67 27.32
CA PHE A 31 -5.96 2.23 27.37
C PHE A 31 -4.99 1.48 26.46
N SER A 32 -4.82 0.18 26.72
CA SER A 32 -4.09 -0.70 25.81
C SER A 32 -4.94 -1.08 24.60
N VAL A 33 -4.31 -1.28 23.44
CA VAL A 33 -5.01 -1.62 22.19
C VAL A 33 -4.46 -2.92 21.62
N ILE A 34 -5.36 -3.84 21.27
CA ILE A 34 -5.10 -4.98 20.41
C ILE A 34 -5.89 -4.76 19.11
N PHE A 35 -5.20 -4.66 18.00
CA PHE A 35 -5.87 -4.55 16.71
C PHE A 35 -6.48 -5.89 16.27
N THR A 36 -7.66 -5.81 15.66
CA THR A 36 -8.28 -6.94 14.96
C THR A 36 -8.41 -6.58 13.49
N THR A 37 -8.13 -7.52 12.56
CA THR A 37 -8.18 -7.20 11.13
C THR A 37 -8.42 -8.44 10.29
N SER A 38 -9.02 -8.26 9.12
CA SER A 38 -9.14 -9.28 8.07
C SER A 38 -7.98 -9.20 7.06
N TYR A 39 -7.06 -8.24 7.22
CA TYR A 39 -5.96 -8.00 6.28
C TYR A 39 -4.89 -9.07 6.32
N ASP A 40 -4.33 -9.33 5.14
CA ASP A 40 -3.37 -10.37 4.86
C ASP A 40 -2.02 -10.18 5.58
N GLN A 41 -1.29 -11.25 5.77
CA GLN A 41 -0.13 -11.45 6.67
C GLN A 41 1.03 -10.43 6.55
N TYR A 42 1.09 -9.59 5.52
CA TYR A 42 2.24 -8.71 5.27
C TYR A 42 2.16 -7.34 5.98
N ALA A 43 1.01 -6.71 6.06
CA ALA A 43 0.78 -5.50 6.86
C ALA A 43 0.99 -5.78 8.36
N ILE A 44 0.68 -6.97 8.76
CA ILE A 44 0.69 -7.53 10.09
C ILE A 44 2.09 -7.70 10.68
N LYS A 45 3.09 -8.17 9.91
CA LYS A 45 4.47 -8.29 10.41
C LYS A 45 5.05 -6.97 10.91
N ALA A 46 4.59 -5.84 10.36
CA ALA A 46 5.03 -4.51 10.79
C ALA A 46 4.46 -4.07 12.14
N ILE A 47 3.22 -4.46 12.40
CA ILE A 47 2.54 -4.19 13.67
C ILE A 47 3.22 -5.00 14.80
N ARG A 48 3.55 -6.26 14.57
CA ARG A 48 4.26 -7.15 15.52
C ARG A 48 5.58 -6.58 16.05
N PHE A 49 6.35 -5.90 15.20
CA PHE A 49 7.63 -5.32 15.59
C PHE A 49 7.52 -4.01 16.38
N SER A 50 6.33 -3.46 16.56
CA SER A 50 6.10 -2.14 17.16
C SER A 50 5.46 -2.18 18.56
N ALA A 51 5.51 -3.30 19.25
CA ALA A 51 5.01 -3.48 20.63
C ALA A 51 3.48 -3.41 20.83
N LEU A 52 2.69 -3.19 19.80
CA LEU A 52 1.25 -3.43 19.81
C LEU A 52 0.99 -4.87 19.33
N ASP A 53 0.00 -5.53 19.90
CA ASP A 53 -0.42 -6.84 19.44
C ASP A 53 -1.62 -6.72 18.49
N TYR A 54 -1.87 -7.75 17.70
CA TYR A 54 -2.98 -7.80 16.73
C TYR A 54 -3.49 -9.21 16.56
N LEU A 55 -4.73 -9.35 16.12
CA LEU A 55 -5.38 -10.63 15.86
C LEU A 55 -5.99 -10.62 14.46
N LEU A 56 -5.77 -11.70 13.73
CA LEU A 56 -6.43 -11.94 12.44
C LEU A 56 -7.82 -12.50 12.63
N LYS A 57 -8.75 -12.02 11.81
CA LYS A 57 -10.09 -12.61 11.70
C LYS A 57 -10.06 -13.79 10.68
N PRO A 58 -10.61 -14.97 11.02
CA PRO A 58 -11.27 -15.31 12.29
C PRO A 58 -10.28 -15.45 13.44
N ILE A 59 -10.60 -14.89 14.62
CA ILE A 59 -9.71 -14.81 15.77
C ILE A 59 -9.47 -16.21 16.35
N ASP A 60 -8.19 -16.64 16.42
CA ASP A 60 -7.81 -17.87 17.11
C ASP A 60 -7.81 -17.64 18.64
N PRO A 61 -8.52 -18.50 19.42
CA PRO A 61 -8.54 -18.39 20.87
C PRO A 61 -7.16 -18.43 21.53
N VAL A 62 -6.20 -19.17 20.98
CA VAL A 62 -4.85 -19.28 21.51
C VAL A 62 -4.08 -17.97 21.30
N GLU A 63 -4.21 -17.38 20.12
CA GLU A 63 -3.61 -16.07 19.81
C GLU A 63 -4.23 -14.95 20.66
N LEU A 64 -5.55 -14.98 20.89
CA LEU A 64 -6.26 -14.03 21.75
C LEU A 64 -5.70 -14.05 23.17
N VAL A 65 -5.56 -15.23 23.77
CA VAL A 65 -5.03 -15.38 25.13
C VAL A 65 -3.58 -14.89 25.21
N ALA A 66 -2.74 -15.24 24.22
CA ALA A 66 -1.36 -14.80 24.16
C ALA A 66 -1.24 -13.27 24.05
N ALA A 67 -2.09 -12.62 23.25
CA ALA A 67 -2.11 -11.17 23.10
C ALA A 67 -2.52 -10.46 24.39
N ILE A 68 -3.54 -10.96 25.10
CA ILE A 68 -3.97 -10.44 26.40
C ILE A 68 -2.85 -10.57 27.44
N HIS A 69 -2.16 -11.73 27.50
CA HIS A 69 -1.04 -11.93 28.41
C HIS A 69 0.11 -10.93 28.17
N LYS A 70 0.41 -10.62 26.90
CA LYS A 70 1.43 -9.63 26.56
C LYS A 70 1.07 -8.24 27.08
N VAL A 71 -0.18 -7.81 26.90
CA VAL A 71 -0.66 -6.52 27.40
C VAL A 71 -0.57 -6.45 28.93
N GLN A 72 -0.89 -7.53 29.63
CA GLN A 72 -0.79 -7.60 31.09
C GLN A 72 0.65 -7.54 31.62
N LEU A 73 1.62 -8.07 30.86
CA LEU A 73 3.04 -8.04 31.22
C LEU A 73 3.70 -6.68 30.93
N GLN A 74 3.16 -5.90 29.99
CA GLN A 74 3.63 -4.55 29.68
C GLN A 74 2.98 -3.55 30.66
N LYS A 75 3.73 -3.17 31.67
CA LYS A 75 3.27 -2.17 32.68
C LYS A 75 3.23 -0.72 32.18
N THR A 76 3.50 -0.47 30.91
CA THR A 76 3.50 0.87 30.31
C THR A 76 2.63 0.87 29.07
N HIS A 77 1.69 1.83 29.00
CA HIS A 77 0.97 2.12 27.75
C HIS A 77 1.97 2.48 26.65
N PRO A 78 1.73 2.10 25.39
CA PRO A 78 2.58 2.53 24.29
C PRO A 78 2.67 4.06 24.32
N SER A 79 3.88 4.60 24.29
CA SER A 79 4.06 6.04 24.26
C SER A 79 3.51 6.60 22.92
N ALA A 80 3.07 7.85 22.94
CA ALA A 80 2.67 8.54 21.71
C ALA A 80 3.76 8.44 20.63
N GLU A 81 5.04 8.42 21.02
CA GLU A 81 6.18 8.21 20.11
C GLU A 81 6.19 6.81 19.48
N GLN A 82 5.88 5.76 20.23
CA GLN A 82 5.78 4.40 19.70
C GLN A 82 4.61 4.26 18.73
N PHE A 83 3.49 4.94 19.02
CA PHE A 83 2.33 5.01 18.14
C PHE A 83 2.66 5.81 16.85
N LEU A 84 3.31 6.97 16.97
CA LEU A 84 3.75 7.77 15.82
C LEU A 84 4.77 7.00 14.97
N MET A 85 5.73 6.31 15.57
CA MET A 85 6.67 5.44 14.85
C MET A 85 5.95 4.29 14.14
N LEU A 86 4.87 3.77 14.73
CA LEU A 86 4.02 2.76 14.08
C LEU A 86 3.26 3.37 12.91
N MET A 87 2.65 4.54 13.09
CA MET A 87 1.95 5.27 12.04
C MET A 87 2.89 5.68 10.91
N GLU A 88 4.07 6.21 11.21
CA GLU A 88 5.11 6.47 10.20
C GLU A 88 5.50 5.20 9.46
N ARG A 89 5.68 4.08 10.14
CA ARG A 89 5.99 2.79 9.50
C ARG A 89 4.84 2.26 8.66
N ILE A 90 3.59 2.50 9.05
CA ILE A 90 2.41 2.12 8.26
C ILE A 90 2.24 3.06 7.08
N GLN A 91 2.35 4.38 7.28
CA GLN A 91 2.32 5.38 6.22
C GLN A 91 3.50 5.26 5.26
N HIS A 92 4.71 4.98 5.78
CA HIS A 92 5.88 4.63 4.94
C HIS A 92 5.82 3.21 4.39
N LYS A 93 4.92 2.33 4.88
CA LYS A 93 4.70 1.00 4.32
C LYS A 93 3.66 0.93 3.22
N GLU A 94 2.94 1.99 2.94
CA GLU A 94 2.40 2.15 1.59
C GLU A 94 3.53 2.22 0.54
N THR A 95 4.79 2.46 0.96
CA THR A 95 5.96 2.45 0.08
C THR A 95 7.00 1.35 0.40
N GLY A 96 6.81 0.55 1.45
CA GLY A 96 7.84 -0.38 1.95
C GLY A 96 7.61 -1.84 1.57
N PHE A 97 8.17 -2.30 0.43
CA PHE A 97 8.47 -3.70 0.11
C PHE A 97 7.29 -4.66 -0.13
N LEU A 98 6.12 -4.19 -0.54
CA LEU A 98 5.16 -5.08 -1.18
C LEU A 98 5.78 -5.54 -2.50
N LYS A 99 6.32 -6.77 -2.48
CA LYS A 99 6.84 -7.42 -3.68
C LYS A 99 5.69 -7.98 -4.48
N ILE A 100 5.67 -7.67 -5.75
CA ILE A 100 4.80 -8.35 -6.71
C ILE A 100 5.49 -9.60 -7.23
N ALA A 101 4.75 -10.68 -7.34
CA ALA A 101 5.24 -11.91 -7.98
C ALA A 101 4.96 -11.82 -9.48
N VAL A 102 6.01 -11.67 -10.28
CA VAL A 102 5.94 -11.57 -11.73
C VAL A 102 6.27 -12.93 -12.35
N PRO A 103 5.34 -13.62 -13.01
CA PRO A 103 5.63 -14.87 -13.69
C PRO A 103 6.46 -14.60 -14.96
N THR A 104 7.57 -15.32 -15.06
CA THR A 104 8.49 -15.27 -16.21
C THR A 104 8.61 -16.68 -16.82
N SER A 105 9.33 -16.82 -17.92
CA SER A 105 9.60 -18.13 -18.53
C SER A 105 10.40 -19.09 -17.63
N GLU A 106 11.10 -18.56 -16.62
CA GLU A 106 11.97 -19.33 -15.71
C GLU A 106 11.32 -19.57 -14.35
N GLY A 107 10.11 -19.00 -14.09
CA GLY A 107 9.42 -19.10 -12.82
C GLY A 107 8.81 -17.78 -12.39
N PHE A 108 9.09 -17.33 -11.14
CA PHE A 108 8.57 -16.07 -10.61
C PHE A 108 9.71 -15.18 -10.12
N GLU A 109 9.70 -13.92 -10.54
CA GLU A 109 10.53 -12.87 -9.95
C GLU A 109 9.72 -12.09 -8.90
N LEU A 110 10.32 -11.86 -7.73
CA LEU A 110 9.74 -11.04 -6.67
C LEU A 110 10.32 -9.64 -6.73
N ILE A 111 9.52 -8.68 -7.21
CA ILE A 111 9.94 -7.31 -7.47
C ILE A 111 9.26 -6.38 -6.45
N PRO A 112 10.01 -5.49 -5.75
CA PRO A 112 9.37 -4.42 -5.00
C PRO A 112 8.55 -3.53 -5.93
N ALA A 113 7.26 -3.31 -5.61
CA ALA A 113 6.36 -2.56 -6.47
C ALA A 113 6.86 -1.11 -6.71
N ASP A 114 7.48 -0.50 -5.72
CA ASP A 114 8.08 0.83 -5.80
C ASP A 114 9.31 0.92 -6.73
N HIS A 115 9.93 -0.22 -7.06
CA HIS A 115 11.01 -0.29 -8.07
C HIS A 115 10.48 -0.28 -9.50
N LEU A 116 9.19 -0.52 -9.71
CA LEU A 116 8.59 -0.55 -11.03
C LEU A 116 8.26 0.87 -11.50
N ILE A 117 8.83 1.26 -12.65
CA ILE A 117 8.59 2.56 -13.29
C ILE A 117 7.33 2.49 -14.14
N ARG A 118 7.25 1.50 -15.04
CA ARG A 118 6.13 1.31 -15.95
C ARG A 118 6.03 -0.12 -16.45
N CYS A 119 4.86 -0.47 -16.92
CA CYS A 119 4.58 -1.68 -17.67
C CYS A 119 4.14 -1.31 -19.10
N GLU A 120 4.61 -2.07 -20.08
CA GLU A 120 4.31 -1.89 -21.49
C GLU A 120 3.79 -3.21 -22.08
N ALA A 121 2.63 -3.18 -22.73
CA ALA A 121 2.04 -4.34 -23.37
C ALA A 121 2.85 -4.76 -24.60
N ASP A 122 3.03 -6.06 -24.74
CA ASP A 122 3.61 -6.72 -25.91
C ASP A 122 2.83 -8.02 -26.16
N ASP A 123 1.76 -7.94 -26.95
CA ASP A 123 0.77 -9.00 -27.19
C ASP A 123 0.25 -9.62 -25.86
N ASN A 124 0.60 -10.88 -25.58
CA ASN A 124 0.22 -11.62 -24.38
C ASN A 124 1.22 -11.45 -23.22
N TYR A 125 2.28 -10.67 -23.43
CA TYR A 125 3.32 -10.41 -22.46
C TYR A 125 3.27 -8.96 -22.00
N THR A 126 3.93 -8.70 -20.88
CA THR A 126 4.12 -7.33 -20.38
C THR A 126 5.58 -7.10 -20.08
N HIS A 127 6.14 -6.05 -20.62
CA HIS A 127 7.48 -5.58 -20.30
C HIS A 127 7.43 -4.68 -19.09
N LEU A 128 8.15 -5.05 -18.04
CA LEU A 128 8.32 -4.27 -16.80
C LEU A 128 9.65 -3.55 -16.84
N TYR A 129 9.64 -2.24 -16.65
CA TYR A 129 10.84 -1.40 -16.60
C TYR A 129 11.09 -0.94 -15.17
N LEU A 130 12.27 -1.27 -14.63
CA LEU A 130 12.64 -1.03 -13.24
C LEU A 130 13.61 0.13 -13.07
N LYS A 131 13.68 0.71 -11.88
CA LYS A 131 14.59 1.82 -11.51
C LYS A 131 16.06 1.49 -11.73
N ASN A 132 16.46 0.25 -11.54
CA ASN A 132 17.82 -0.24 -11.77
C ASN A 132 18.15 -0.44 -13.26
N LYS A 133 17.28 0.02 -14.17
CA LYS A 133 17.37 -0.15 -15.62
C LYS A 133 17.21 -1.60 -16.11
N THR A 134 16.81 -2.51 -15.26
CA THR A 134 16.46 -3.88 -15.67
C THR A 134 15.09 -3.88 -16.35
N LYS A 135 14.97 -4.71 -17.39
CA LYS A 135 13.73 -5.02 -18.06
C LYS A 135 13.36 -6.49 -17.81
N ILE A 136 12.15 -6.75 -17.34
CA ILE A 136 11.62 -8.08 -17.10
C ILE A 136 10.45 -8.31 -18.05
N ILE A 137 10.33 -9.52 -18.56
CA ILE A 137 9.21 -9.93 -19.42
C ILE A 137 8.29 -10.82 -18.57
N ALA A 138 7.11 -10.29 -18.25
CA ALA A 138 6.09 -11.03 -17.56
C ALA A 138 5.25 -11.88 -18.54
N CYS A 139 5.04 -13.14 -18.21
CA CYS A 139 4.10 -14.03 -18.93
C CYS A 139 2.65 -13.74 -18.49
N ARG A 140 2.27 -12.46 -18.56
CA ARG A 140 0.94 -11.94 -18.24
C ARG A 140 0.61 -10.75 -19.15
N SER A 141 -0.67 -10.60 -19.45
CA SER A 141 -1.19 -9.42 -20.15
C SER A 141 -1.12 -8.17 -19.26
N LEU A 142 -1.10 -7.00 -19.89
CA LEU A 142 -1.11 -5.74 -19.17
C LEU A 142 -2.37 -5.55 -18.28
N LYS A 143 -3.49 -6.18 -18.67
CA LYS A 143 -4.72 -6.17 -17.86
C LYS A 143 -4.54 -6.93 -16.54
N GLU A 144 -3.97 -8.12 -16.59
CA GLU A 144 -3.68 -8.91 -15.38
C GLU A 144 -2.64 -8.22 -14.48
N MET A 145 -1.67 -7.51 -15.07
CA MET A 145 -0.73 -6.68 -14.31
C MET A 145 -1.43 -5.47 -13.67
N GLU A 146 -2.40 -4.85 -14.35
CA GLU A 146 -3.22 -3.77 -13.79
C GLU A 146 -4.04 -4.27 -12.59
N GLU A 147 -4.64 -5.45 -12.68
CA GLU A 147 -5.39 -6.09 -11.60
C GLU A 147 -4.47 -6.40 -10.40
N GLN A 148 -3.29 -6.96 -10.64
CA GLN A 148 -2.30 -7.27 -9.60
C GLN A 148 -1.75 -6.02 -8.90
N LEU A 149 -1.67 -4.88 -9.60
CA LEU A 149 -1.17 -3.60 -9.09
C LEU A 149 -2.29 -2.69 -8.58
N SER A 150 -3.55 -3.16 -8.55
CA SER A 150 -4.72 -2.36 -8.14
C SER A 150 -4.66 -1.89 -6.69
N ASP A 151 -4.02 -2.65 -5.80
CA ASP A 151 -3.84 -2.31 -4.39
C ASP A 151 -2.85 -1.14 -4.18
N PHE A 152 -2.09 -0.78 -5.22
CA PHE A 152 -1.18 0.35 -5.20
C PHE A 152 -1.82 1.56 -5.86
N ASN A 153 -2.24 2.54 -5.07
CA ASN A 153 -2.96 3.73 -5.53
C ASN A 153 -2.16 4.61 -6.50
N TYR A 154 -0.82 4.43 -6.56
CA TYR A 154 0.09 5.17 -7.43
C TYR A 154 0.31 4.53 -8.80
N PHE A 155 -0.25 3.36 -9.09
CA PHE A 155 -0.28 2.83 -10.45
C PHE A 155 -1.55 3.27 -11.18
N ILE A 156 -1.39 3.64 -12.44
CA ILE A 156 -2.50 4.02 -13.30
C ILE A 156 -2.26 3.57 -14.74
N ARG A 157 -3.30 3.02 -15.35
CA ARG A 157 -3.29 2.76 -16.77
C ARG A 157 -3.61 4.02 -17.56
N VAL A 158 -2.63 4.52 -18.30
CA VAL A 158 -2.72 5.78 -19.06
C VAL A 158 -2.99 5.55 -20.55
N HIS A 159 -2.74 4.34 -21.03
CA HIS A 159 -2.95 3.95 -22.43
C HIS A 159 -3.32 2.46 -22.50
N HIS A 160 -3.88 2.00 -23.65
CA HIS A 160 -4.13 0.57 -23.84
C HIS A 160 -2.85 -0.28 -23.72
N SER A 161 -1.69 0.31 -24.02
CA SER A 161 -0.38 -0.34 -23.94
C SER A 161 0.47 0.06 -22.73
N TYR A 162 0.03 0.99 -21.88
CA TYR A 162 0.87 1.51 -20.79
C TYR A 162 0.16 1.61 -19.44
N LEU A 163 0.81 1.05 -18.41
CA LEU A 163 0.52 1.24 -17.00
C LEU A 163 1.76 1.88 -16.38
N VAL A 164 1.61 2.97 -15.61
CA VAL A 164 2.71 3.74 -15.07
C VAL A 164 2.62 3.92 -13.57
N ASN A 165 3.78 4.03 -12.92
CA ASN A 165 3.90 4.47 -11.55
C ASN A 165 3.93 6.01 -11.51
N LEU A 166 2.94 6.62 -10.86
CA LEU A 166 2.82 8.08 -10.78
C LEU A 166 3.98 8.73 -10.03
N ASN A 167 4.59 8.02 -9.06
CA ASN A 167 5.78 8.50 -8.32
C ASN A 167 7.01 8.61 -9.22
N GLU A 168 7.00 7.94 -10.38
CA GLU A 168 8.08 7.95 -11.36
C GLU A 168 7.81 8.88 -12.56
N VAL A 169 6.77 9.71 -12.47
CA VAL A 169 6.47 10.72 -13.49
C VAL A 169 7.25 11.99 -13.19
N SER A 170 8.15 12.35 -14.11
CA SER A 170 8.92 13.61 -14.04
C SER A 170 8.13 14.80 -14.58
N LYS A 171 7.41 14.62 -15.69
CA LYS A 171 6.66 15.70 -16.36
C LYS A 171 5.45 15.17 -17.12
N TYR A 172 4.41 15.98 -17.21
CA TYR A 172 3.32 15.81 -18.17
C TYR A 172 3.39 16.91 -19.23
N ILE A 173 3.46 16.52 -20.48
CA ILE A 173 3.47 17.44 -21.61
C ILE A 173 2.08 17.45 -22.24
N ARG A 174 1.50 18.63 -22.37
CA ARG A 174 0.14 18.83 -22.91
C ARG A 174 0.09 18.54 -24.41
N GLY A 175 -1.04 17.97 -24.86
CA GLY A 175 -1.35 17.65 -26.24
C GLY A 175 -2.79 17.14 -26.34
N GLU A 176 -3.23 16.57 -27.45
CA GLU A 176 -4.58 16.00 -27.56
C GLU A 176 -4.85 14.92 -26.49
N GLY A 177 -3.95 13.91 -26.30
CA GLY A 177 -3.86 13.03 -25.13
C GLY A 177 -2.77 13.51 -24.19
N GLY A 178 -1.69 14.06 -24.76
CA GLY A 178 -0.45 14.39 -24.08
C GLY A 178 0.44 13.17 -23.87
N TYR A 179 1.58 13.40 -23.24
CA TYR A 179 2.48 12.30 -22.85
C TYR A 179 3.17 12.58 -21.54
N LEU A 180 3.56 11.53 -20.86
CA LEU A 180 4.36 11.57 -19.65
C LEU A 180 5.84 11.41 -19.99
N VAL A 181 6.70 12.11 -19.26
CA VAL A 181 8.14 11.85 -19.20
C VAL A 181 8.39 11.16 -17.86
N MET A 182 8.98 9.99 -17.90
CA MET A 182 9.30 9.20 -16.71
C MET A 182 10.69 9.58 -16.16
N ASN A 183 10.99 9.21 -14.93
CA ASN A 183 12.29 9.48 -14.29
C ASN A 183 13.47 8.76 -14.99
N ASP A 184 13.19 7.66 -15.70
CA ASP A 184 14.19 6.97 -16.55
C ASP A 184 14.43 7.65 -17.90
N GLY A 185 13.78 8.80 -18.15
CA GLY A 185 13.86 9.57 -19.40
C GLY A 185 12.94 9.05 -20.52
N SER A 186 12.24 7.94 -20.32
CA SER A 186 11.30 7.41 -21.30
C SER A 186 10.03 8.26 -21.41
N THR A 187 9.37 8.18 -22.56
CA THR A 187 8.09 8.86 -22.82
C THR A 187 6.96 7.87 -22.95
N VAL A 188 5.81 8.19 -22.38
CA VAL A 188 4.60 7.35 -22.37
C VAL A 188 3.42 8.16 -22.87
N ASN A 189 2.80 7.73 -23.95
CA ASN A 189 1.61 8.37 -24.49
C ASN A 189 0.40 8.16 -23.57
N VAL A 190 -0.42 9.21 -23.45
CA VAL A 190 -1.68 9.16 -22.68
C VAL A 190 -2.85 9.15 -23.67
N SER A 191 -3.75 8.19 -23.51
CA SER A 191 -4.96 8.18 -24.33
C SER A 191 -5.93 9.29 -23.92
N ARG A 192 -6.70 9.82 -24.89
CA ARG A 192 -7.66 10.90 -24.64
C ARG A 192 -8.62 10.56 -23.49
N ASN A 193 -9.12 9.34 -23.45
CA ASN A 193 -10.08 8.87 -22.45
C ASN A 193 -9.49 8.72 -21.04
N ARG A 194 -8.16 8.60 -20.91
CA ARG A 194 -7.47 8.45 -19.61
C ARG A 194 -6.89 9.77 -19.08
N LYS A 195 -6.87 10.81 -19.92
CA LYS A 195 -6.29 12.12 -19.58
C LYS A 195 -6.93 12.75 -18.34
N GLU A 196 -8.24 12.77 -18.26
CA GLU A 196 -8.97 13.41 -17.14
C GLU A 196 -8.66 12.69 -15.83
N LEU A 197 -8.74 11.36 -15.81
CA LEU A 197 -8.41 10.54 -14.64
C LEU A 197 -6.96 10.74 -14.19
N LEU A 198 -6.01 10.79 -15.14
CA LEU A 198 -4.60 11.05 -14.85
C LEU A 198 -4.42 12.42 -14.20
N LEU A 199 -5.00 13.48 -14.78
CA LEU A 199 -4.86 14.85 -14.26
C LEU A 199 -5.47 15.00 -12.88
N LYS A 200 -6.60 14.35 -12.60
CA LYS A 200 -7.21 14.30 -11.27
C LYS A 200 -6.28 13.65 -10.23
N LYS A 201 -5.55 12.61 -10.61
CA LYS A 201 -4.58 11.95 -9.71
C LYS A 201 -3.28 12.75 -9.54
N LEU A 202 -2.80 13.44 -10.58
CA LEU A 202 -1.58 14.24 -10.50
C LEU A 202 -1.79 15.59 -9.79
N LEU A 203 -3.01 16.13 -9.79
CA LEU A 203 -3.35 17.46 -9.28
C LEU A 203 -4.59 17.37 -8.36
N PRO A 204 -4.50 16.73 -7.19
CA PRO A 204 -5.67 16.46 -6.34
C PRO A 204 -6.37 17.73 -5.80
N ASN A 205 -5.78 18.92 -5.88
CA ASN A 205 -6.28 20.17 -5.30
C ASN A 205 -6.65 21.26 -6.33
N ARG A 206 -7.12 20.90 -7.53
CA ARG A 206 -7.75 21.88 -8.44
C ARG A 206 -9.26 21.66 -8.46
N GLU A 207 -9.95 22.26 -7.49
CA GLU A 207 -11.31 22.78 -7.69
C GLU A 207 -11.27 24.10 -8.45
#